data_9d4ba768f7da1211b010b6741edac3a9
#
_entry.id   9d4ba768f7da1211b010b6741edac3a9
#
_cell.length_a   1.000
_cell.length_b   1.000
_cell.length_c   1.000
_cell.angle_alpha   90.00
_cell.angle_beta   90.00
_cell.angle_gamma   90.00
#
_symmetry.space_group_name_H-M   'P 1'
#
loop_
_entity.id
_entity.type
_entity.pdbx_description
1 polymer ?
#
loop_
_entity_poly.entity_id
_entity_poly.type
_entity_poly.pdbx_seq_one_letter_code
_entity_poly.pdbx_strand_id
1 'polypeptide(L)'
;MVGALCSRIILREELLFFADQLGVFAASHVPFYILLGILTGLMSVYYSRAAWRIEALFEPFQDQPYRRALVGGVLLGLLIMLFPPLFGEGYGAVKLLESGKPEALLQDSWLSFFGTNEWLVLGFVGMLALVKVAATTFTIAGGGNGGNFAPSMFVGAHVGFFF
;
A
#
# COMPACT_ATOMS: atom_id res chain seq x y z
N MET A 1 -15.86 14.02 -12.54
CA MET A 1 -15.65 15.47 -12.44
C MET A 1 -16.53 16.11 -11.35
N VAL A 2 -17.86 15.90 -11.34
CA VAL A 2 -18.77 16.50 -10.33
C VAL A 2 -18.37 16.09 -8.89
N GLY A 3 -18.06 14.80 -8.63
CA GLY A 3 -17.63 14.33 -7.31
C GLY A 3 -16.33 14.99 -6.82
N ALA A 4 -15.36 15.22 -7.69
CA ALA A 4 -14.11 15.90 -7.35
C ALA A 4 -14.34 17.39 -7.02
N LEU A 5 -15.27 18.06 -7.71
CA LEU A 5 -15.67 19.42 -7.40
C LEU A 5 -16.40 19.50 -6.06
N CYS A 6 -17.30 18.56 -5.79
CA CYS A 6 -18.01 18.50 -4.51
C CYS A 6 -17.03 18.23 -3.35
N SER A 7 -16.08 17.31 -3.51
CA SER A 7 -15.04 17.04 -2.52
C SER A 7 -14.21 18.28 -2.23
N ARG A 8 -13.78 19.00 -3.26
CA ARG A 8 -12.97 20.21 -3.11
C ARG A 8 -13.72 21.36 -2.45
N ILE A 9 -15.02 21.52 -2.73
CA ILE A 9 -15.84 22.61 -2.18
C ILE A 9 -16.27 22.30 -0.75
N ILE A 10 -16.69 21.05 -0.46
CA ILE A 10 -17.27 20.67 0.82
C ILE A 10 -16.20 20.26 1.82
N LEU A 11 -15.23 19.44 1.42
CA LEU A 11 -14.22 18.87 2.32
C LEU A 11 -12.95 19.72 2.40
N ARG A 12 -12.77 20.69 1.50
CA ARG A 12 -11.54 21.50 1.35
C ARG A 12 -10.27 20.64 1.24
N GLU A 13 -10.40 19.41 0.81
CA GLU A 13 -9.25 18.52 0.60
C GLU A 13 -8.62 18.82 -0.75
N GLU A 14 -7.29 18.86 -0.74
CA GLU A 14 -6.50 18.93 -1.95
C GLU A 14 -6.66 17.64 -2.75
N LEU A 15 -6.54 17.74 -4.08
CA LEU A 15 -6.54 16.56 -4.96
C LEU A 15 -5.42 15.61 -4.50
N LEU A 16 -5.75 14.33 -4.39
CA LEU A 16 -4.84 13.28 -3.94
C LEU A 16 -3.57 13.17 -4.81
N PHE A 17 -3.67 13.55 -6.07
CA PHE A 17 -2.56 13.51 -7.03
C PHE A 17 -2.51 14.82 -7.81
N PHE A 18 -1.43 15.55 -7.67
CA PHE A 18 -1.07 16.69 -8.52
C PHE A 18 -0.01 16.22 -9.51
N ALA A 19 -0.39 15.94 -10.74
CA ALA A 19 0.54 15.80 -11.85
C ALA A 19 0.91 17.20 -12.36
N ASP A 20 1.74 17.92 -11.65
CA ASP A 20 2.11 19.31 -11.98
C ASP A 20 3.07 19.39 -13.18
N GLN A 21 3.72 18.29 -13.52
CA GLN A 21 4.57 18.17 -14.71
C GLN A 21 4.38 16.81 -15.37
N LEU A 22 3.43 16.72 -16.27
CA LEU A 22 3.43 15.64 -17.24
C LEU A 22 4.63 15.87 -18.15
N GLY A 23 5.72 15.15 -17.87
CA GLY A 23 6.90 15.14 -18.73
C GLY A 23 6.50 14.78 -20.16
N VAL A 24 7.12 15.44 -21.14
CA VAL A 24 6.90 15.11 -22.55
C VAL A 24 7.30 13.65 -22.77
N PHE A 25 6.42 12.86 -23.37
CA PHE A 25 6.72 11.46 -23.71
C PHE A 25 7.99 11.40 -24.57
N ALA A 26 9.03 10.78 -24.02
CA ALA A 26 10.26 10.53 -24.75
C ALA A 26 10.36 9.03 -25.08
N ALA A 27 10.55 8.72 -26.35
CA ALA A 27 10.67 7.33 -26.79
C ALA A 27 11.85 6.58 -26.14
N SER A 28 12.86 7.30 -25.62
CA SER A 28 13.97 6.75 -24.85
C SER A 28 13.54 6.11 -23.51
N HIS A 29 12.37 6.46 -22.98
CA HIS A 29 11.86 5.92 -21.73
C HIS A 29 11.04 4.63 -21.92
N VAL A 30 10.76 4.21 -23.15
CA VAL A 30 9.96 3.00 -23.44
C VAL A 30 10.51 1.74 -22.74
N PRO A 31 11.83 1.46 -22.71
CA PRO A 31 12.37 0.30 -22.01
C PRO A 31 12.04 0.31 -20.51
N PHE A 32 12.06 1.48 -19.88
CA PHE A 32 11.72 1.63 -18.46
C PHE A 32 10.23 1.35 -18.21
N TYR A 33 9.36 1.80 -19.10
CA TYR A 33 7.91 1.49 -18.99
C TYR A 33 7.63 -0.01 -19.17
N ILE A 34 8.36 -0.70 -20.06
CA ILE A 34 8.24 -2.15 -20.22
C ILE A 34 8.72 -2.86 -18.94
N LEU A 35 9.85 -2.45 -18.37
CA LEU A 35 10.36 -3.02 -17.14
C LEU A 35 9.41 -2.79 -15.96
N LEU A 36 8.86 -1.59 -15.82
CA LEU A 36 7.84 -1.26 -14.83
C LEU A 36 6.59 -2.15 -15.01
N GLY A 37 6.15 -2.36 -16.26
CA GLY A 37 5.03 -3.23 -16.57
C GLY A 37 5.28 -4.69 -16.17
N ILE A 38 6.49 -5.20 -16.37
CA ILE A 38 6.88 -6.55 -15.94
C ILE A 38 6.87 -6.65 -14.41
N LEU A 39 7.46 -5.68 -13.71
CA LEU A 39 7.52 -5.70 -12.24
C LEU A 39 6.14 -5.57 -11.60
N THR A 40 5.31 -4.68 -12.11
CA THR A 40 3.92 -4.55 -11.62
C THR A 40 3.10 -5.80 -11.92
N GLY A 41 3.34 -6.47 -13.06
CA GLY A 41 2.75 -7.76 -13.39
C GLY A 41 3.17 -8.87 -12.41
N LEU A 42 4.46 -8.96 -12.09
CA LEU A 42 4.96 -9.91 -11.08
C LEU A 42 4.37 -9.63 -9.69
N MET A 43 4.26 -8.34 -9.34
CA MET A 43 3.67 -7.92 -8.08
C MET A 43 2.18 -8.27 -8.01
N SER A 44 1.45 -8.16 -9.11
CA SER A 44 0.05 -8.59 -9.20
C SER A 44 -0.11 -10.10 -8.97
N VAL A 45 0.77 -10.91 -9.55
CA VAL A 45 0.79 -12.37 -9.29
C VAL A 45 1.10 -12.67 -7.83
N TYR A 46 2.08 -11.98 -7.25
CA TYR A 46 2.38 -12.09 -5.82
C TYR A 46 1.16 -11.74 -4.98
N TYR A 47 0.52 -10.59 -5.25
CA TYR A 47 -0.66 -10.12 -4.54
C TYR A 47 -1.76 -11.18 -4.51
N SER A 48 -2.13 -11.69 -5.67
CA SER A 48 -3.19 -12.69 -5.80
C SER A 48 -2.86 -13.98 -5.06
N ARG A 49 -1.62 -14.48 -5.20
CA ARG A 49 -1.19 -15.71 -4.53
C ARG A 49 -1.09 -15.57 -3.02
N ALA A 50 -0.58 -14.44 -2.54
CA ALA A 50 -0.47 -14.16 -1.11
C ALA A 50 -1.87 -14.01 -0.47
N ALA A 51 -2.77 -13.26 -1.13
CA ALA A 51 -4.15 -13.11 -0.69
C ALA A 51 -4.85 -14.47 -0.59
N TRP A 52 -4.79 -15.28 -1.63
CA TRP A 52 -5.41 -16.60 -1.62
C TRP A 52 -4.88 -17.53 -0.52
N ARG A 53 -3.55 -17.52 -0.28
CA ARG A 53 -2.96 -18.32 0.80
C ARG A 53 -3.39 -17.85 2.18
N ILE A 54 -3.49 -16.54 2.39
CA ILE A 54 -3.94 -15.98 3.67
C ILE A 54 -5.42 -16.28 3.89
N GLU A 55 -6.26 -16.14 2.86
CA GLU A 55 -7.69 -16.49 2.92
C GLU A 55 -7.88 -17.96 3.30
N ALA A 56 -7.09 -18.86 2.72
CA ALA A 56 -7.14 -20.30 3.05
C ALA A 56 -6.85 -20.58 4.54
N LEU A 57 -6.03 -19.75 5.21
CA LEU A 57 -5.78 -19.88 6.66
C LEU A 57 -7.01 -19.55 7.50
N PHE A 58 -7.98 -18.81 6.95
CA PHE A 58 -9.22 -18.45 7.63
C PHE A 58 -10.38 -19.41 7.33
N GLU A 59 -10.21 -20.38 6.40
CA GLU A 59 -11.23 -21.40 6.10
C GLU A 59 -11.73 -22.14 7.35
N PRO A 60 -10.89 -22.57 8.31
CA PRO A 60 -11.36 -23.28 9.51
C PRO A 60 -12.26 -22.43 10.41
N PHE A 61 -12.30 -21.12 10.22
CA PHE A 61 -13.07 -20.18 11.04
C PHE A 61 -14.34 -19.67 10.33
N GLN A 62 -14.71 -20.22 9.15
CA GLN A 62 -15.85 -19.74 8.35
C GLN A 62 -17.16 -19.76 9.14
N ASP A 63 -17.40 -20.80 9.92
CA ASP A 63 -18.62 -20.97 10.74
C ASP A 63 -18.57 -20.20 12.06
N GLN A 64 -17.48 -19.50 12.35
CA GLN A 64 -17.24 -18.82 13.63
C GLN A 64 -16.88 -17.32 13.41
N PRO A 65 -17.85 -16.48 13.06
CA PRO A 65 -17.59 -15.10 12.64
C PRO A 65 -16.84 -14.26 13.69
N TYR A 66 -17.14 -14.45 14.98
CA TYR A 66 -16.46 -13.72 16.05
C TYR A 66 -14.97 -14.12 16.20
N ARG A 67 -14.66 -15.41 16.11
CA ARG A 67 -13.27 -15.90 16.16
C ARG A 67 -12.49 -15.44 14.94
N ARG A 68 -13.12 -15.51 13.77
CA ARG A 68 -12.56 -15.04 12.50
C ARG A 68 -12.21 -13.55 12.58
N ALA A 69 -13.12 -12.71 13.08
CA ALA A 69 -12.90 -11.28 13.26
C ALA A 69 -11.82 -11.00 14.32
N LEU A 70 -11.80 -11.74 15.44
CA LEU A 70 -10.77 -11.59 16.46
C LEU A 70 -9.37 -11.93 15.93
N VAL A 71 -9.22 -13.06 15.26
CA VAL A 71 -7.93 -13.49 14.69
C VAL A 71 -7.45 -12.48 13.65
N GLY A 72 -8.33 -12.09 12.70
CA GLY A 72 -8.00 -11.10 11.69
C GLY A 72 -7.61 -9.75 12.29
N GLY A 73 -8.38 -9.28 13.28
CA GLY A 73 -8.12 -8.02 13.97
C GLY A 73 -6.81 -8.03 14.78
N VAL A 74 -6.50 -9.12 15.48
CA VAL A 74 -5.24 -9.25 16.22
C VAL A 74 -4.04 -9.27 15.27
N LEU A 75 -4.10 -10.07 14.19
CA LEU A 75 -3.03 -10.14 13.20
C LEU A 75 -2.82 -8.79 12.51
N LEU A 76 -3.90 -8.11 12.13
CA LEU A 76 -3.84 -6.78 11.53
C LEU A 76 -3.28 -5.76 12.53
N GLY A 77 -3.73 -5.78 13.79
CA GLY A 77 -3.24 -4.88 14.84
C GLY A 77 -1.75 -5.04 15.10
N LEU A 78 -1.25 -6.27 15.19
CA LEU A 78 0.18 -6.55 15.33
C LEU A 78 0.97 -6.03 14.11
N LEU A 79 0.41 -6.20 12.91
CA LEU A 79 1.07 -5.75 11.69
C LEU A 79 1.15 -4.22 11.62
N ILE A 80 0.08 -3.52 12.02
CA ILE A 80 0.06 -2.05 12.07
C ILE A 80 0.99 -1.53 13.18
N MET A 81 1.06 -2.21 14.33
CA MET A 81 2.00 -1.86 15.40
C MET A 81 3.45 -1.96 14.93
N LEU A 82 3.75 -2.96 14.08
CA LEU A 82 5.08 -3.16 13.51
C LEU A 82 5.37 -2.17 12.37
N PHE A 83 4.35 -1.87 11.56
CA PHE A 83 4.44 -1.02 10.37
C PHE A 83 3.32 0.03 10.37
N PRO A 84 3.45 1.14 11.13
CA PRO A 84 2.43 2.18 11.23
C PRO A 84 1.93 2.75 9.88
N PRO A 85 2.77 2.89 8.83
CA PRO A 85 2.31 3.37 7.53
C PRO A 85 1.28 2.47 6.82
N LEU A 86 1.07 1.23 7.32
CA LEU A 86 0.04 0.33 6.79
C LEU A 86 -1.37 0.69 7.27
N PHE A 87 -1.48 1.56 8.27
CA PHE A 87 -2.76 1.96 8.82
C PHE A 87 -3.64 2.66 7.77
N GLY A 88 -4.90 2.30 7.74
CA GLY A 88 -5.88 2.84 6.82
C GLY A 88 -5.63 2.48 5.35
N GLU A 89 -6.08 3.33 4.45
CA GLU A 89 -5.98 3.12 2.99
C GLU A 89 -4.55 3.32 2.45
N GLY A 90 -3.72 4.08 3.19
CA GLY A 90 -2.33 4.34 2.85
C GLY A 90 -2.09 5.53 1.91
N TYR A 91 -3.10 6.38 1.68
CA TYR A 91 -2.94 7.58 0.86
C TYR A 91 -1.86 8.54 1.40
N GLY A 92 -1.73 8.64 2.72
CA GLY A 92 -0.68 9.44 3.35
C GLY A 92 0.72 8.97 2.95
N ALA A 93 0.95 7.65 2.96
CA ALA A 93 2.23 7.07 2.55
C ALA A 93 2.50 7.32 1.06
N VAL A 94 1.50 7.16 0.20
CA VAL A 94 1.63 7.46 -1.24
C VAL A 94 1.97 8.92 -1.48
N LYS A 95 1.32 9.86 -0.76
CA LYS A 95 1.61 11.31 -0.86
C LYS A 95 3.04 11.66 -0.40
N LEU A 96 3.55 10.96 0.63
CA LEU A 96 4.95 11.13 1.07
C LEU A 96 5.95 10.65 0.01
N LEU A 97 5.69 9.53 -0.65
CA LEU A 97 6.52 9.05 -1.75
C LEU A 97 6.49 10.02 -2.94
N GLU A 98 5.32 10.50 -3.32
CA GLU A 98 5.14 11.48 -4.41
C GLU A 98 5.87 12.81 -4.13
N SER A 99 5.86 13.25 -2.88
CA SER A 99 6.57 14.47 -2.45
C SER A 99 8.08 14.29 -2.27
N GLY A 100 8.63 13.12 -2.57
CA GLY A 100 10.07 12.83 -2.46
C GLY A 100 10.58 12.79 -1.02
N LYS A 101 9.70 12.47 -0.05
CA LYS A 101 10.04 12.37 1.38
C LYS A 101 9.82 10.96 1.95
N PRO A 102 10.43 9.91 1.37
CA PRO A 102 10.24 8.53 1.83
C PRO A 102 10.74 8.31 3.25
N GLU A 103 11.68 9.13 3.71
CA GLU A 103 12.26 9.07 5.06
C GLU A 103 11.21 9.29 6.15
N ALA A 104 10.18 10.10 5.87
CA ALA A 104 9.08 10.34 6.81
C ALA A 104 8.29 9.07 7.13
N LEU A 105 8.26 8.08 6.23
CA LEU A 105 7.62 6.79 6.49
C LEU A 105 8.32 5.97 7.58
N LEU A 106 9.63 6.20 7.76
CA LEU A 106 10.41 5.53 8.80
C LEU A 106 10.22 6.17 10.17
N GLN A 107 9.94 7.48 10.25
CA GLN A 107 9.95 8.24 11.51
C GLN A 107 8.98 7.67 12.55
N ASP A 108 7.83 7.16 12.11
CA ASP A 108 6.81 6.58 12.97
C ASP A 108 7.00 5.07 13.23
N SER A 109 8.05 4.46 12.65
CA SER A 109 8.32 3.03 12.78
C SER A 109 9.46 2.74 13.78
N TRP A 110 9.45 1.55 14.37
CA TRP A 110 10.52 1.10 15.24
C TRP A 110 11.89 1.03 14.54
N LEU A 111 11.91 0.97 13.19
CA LEU A 111 13.15 1.00 12.42
C LEU A 111 13.85 2.37 12.44
N SER A 112 13.19 3.43 12.89
CA SER A 112 13.81 4.75 13.07
C SER A 112 15.03 4.71 13.99
N PHE A 113 15.09 3.73 14.92
CA PHE A 113 16.25 3.52 15.79
C PHE A 113 17.54 3.13 15.04
N PHE A 114 17.44 2.58 13.84
CA PHE A 114 18.59 2.17 13.03
C PHE A 114 19.13 3.28 12.13
N GLY A 115 18.57 4.48 12.25
CA GLY A 115 18.96 5.66 11.45
C GLY A 115 18.22 5.74 10.11
N THR A 116 18.46 6.83 9.39
CA THR A 116 17.85 7.12 8.08
C THR A 116 18.84 6.90 6.95
N ASN A 117 19.33 5.67 6.80
CA ASN A 117 20.18 5.32 5.66
C ASN A 117 19.29 5.09 4.41
N GLU A 118 19.71 5.59 3.25
CA GLU A 118 18.98 5.46 1.97
C GLU A 118 18.60 4.00 1.65
N TRP A 119 19.53 3.07 1.87
CA TRP A 119 19.27 1.64 1.67
C TRP A 119 18.21 1.06 2.60
N LEU A 120 18.16 1.58 3.82
CA LEU A 120 17.16 1.16 4.80
C LEU A 120 15.78 1.71 4.43
N VAL A 121 15.71 2.96 3.94
CA VAL A 121 14.47 3.58 3.43
C VAL A 121 13.94 2.78 2.23
N LEU A 122 14.81 2.49 1.25
CA LEU A 122 14.45 1.68 0.09
C LEU A 122 13.93 0.31 0.49
N GLY A 123 14.66 -0.40 1.35
CA GLY A 123 14.24 -1.71 1.87
C GLY A 123 12.89 -1.64 2.58
N PHE A 124 12.65 -0.59 3.37
CA PHE A 124 11.40 -0.38 4.08
C PHE A 124 10.22 -0.12 3.14
N VAL A 125 10.39 0.74 2.13
CA VAL A 125 9.38 1.00 1.10
C VAL A 125 9.00 -0.29 0.36
N GLY A 126 10.01 -1.08 -0.05
CA GLY A 126 9.75 -2.38 -0.68
C GLY A 126 9.02 -3.36 0.24
N MET A 127 9.40 -3.40 1.52
CA MET A 127 8.74 -4.25 2.51
C MET A 127 7.30 -3.83 2.77
N LEU A 128 7.02 -2.51 2.82
CA LEU A 128 5.64 -2.00 2.95
C LEU A 128 4.75 -2.46 1.79
N ALA A 129 5.27 -2.47 0.55
CA ALA A 129 4.54 -2.96 -0.61
C ALA A 129 4.13 -4.43 -0.46
N LEU A 130 5.03 -5.27 0.06
CA LEU A 130 4.77 -6.69 0.27
C LEU A 130 3.79 -6.93 1.42
N VAL A 131 4.01 -6.24 2.55
CA VAL A 131 3.24 -6.46 3.78
C VAL A 131 1.83 -5.87 3.68
N LYS A 132 1.62 -4.83 2.86
CA LYS A 132 0.27 -4.25 2.62
C LYS A 132 -0.73 -5.30 2.12
N VAL A 133 -0.27 -6.24 1.30
CA VAL A 133 -1.11 -7.35 0.81
C VAL A 133 -1.65 -8.19 1.97
N ALA A 134 -0.78 -8.52 2.94
CA ALA A 134 -1.18 -9.27 4.12
C ALA A 134 -2.17 -8.47 4.99
N ALA A 135 -1.90 -7.18 5.23
CA ALA A 135 -2.77 -6.30 6.02
C ALA A 135 -4.18 -6.23 5.41
N THR A 136 -4.28 -6.03 4.09
CA THR A 136 -5.56 -6.00 3.38
C THR A 136 -6.28 -7.33 3.47
N THR A 137 -5.55 -8.42 3.25
CA THR A 137 -6.16 -9.76 3.25
C THR A 137 -6.60 -10.16 4.65
N PHE A 138 -5.87 -9.83 5.73
CA PHE A 138 -6.32 -10.05 7.10
C PHE A 138 -7.60 -9.30 7.41
N THR A 139 -7.76 -8.09 6.89
CA THR A 139 -9.00 -7.32 7.03
C THR A 139 -10.17 -8.03 6.37
N ILE A 140 -10.02 -8.40 5.10
CA ILE A 140 -11.10 -9.03 4.30
C ILE A 140 -11.39 -10.44 4.80
N ALA A 141 -10.35 -11.25 5.01
CA ALA A 141 -10.47 -12.62 5.51
C ALA A 141 -11.01 -12.65 6.95
N GLY A 142 -10.73 -11.64 7.77
CA GLY A 142 -11.32 -11.46 9.09
C GLY A 142 -12.80 -11.10 9.09
N GLY A 143 -13.39 -10.82 7.92
CA GLY A 143 -14.80 -10.42 7.79
C GLY A 143 -15.02 -8.91 7.74
N GLY A 144 -13.95 -8.12 7.63
CA GLY A 144 -14.05 -6.69 7.40
C GLY A 144 -14.54 -6.36 6.00
N ASN A 145 -15.25 -5.25 5.87
CA ASN A 145 -15.65 -4.73 4.57
C ASN A 145 -14.56 -3.80 4.05
N GLY A 146 -13.96 -4.14 2.93
CA GLY A 146 -12.89 -3.36 2.32
C GLY A 146 -12.75 -3.66 0.83
N GLY A 147 -12.22 -2.68 0.08
CA GLY A 147 -11.94 -2.81 -1.35
C GLY A 147 -10.46 -3.02 -1.62
N ASN A 148 -10.15 -3.67 -2.73
CA ASN A 148 -8.77 -3.89 -3.16
C ASN A 148 -8.16 -2.71 -3.94
N PHE A 149 -8.96 -1.67 -4.25
CA PHE A 149 -8.50 -0.55 -5.07
C PHE A 149 -7.38 0.26 -4.39
N ALA A 150 -7.63 0.79 -3.20
CA ALA A 150 -6.65 1.57 -2.46
C ALA A 150 -5.37 0.78 -2.12
N PRO A 151 -5.46 -0.48 -1.65
CA PRO A 151 -4.28 -1.31 -1.43
C PRO A 151 -3.47 -1.60 -2.70
N SER A 152 -4.12 -1.85 -3.84
CA SER A 152 -3.41 -2.09 -5.10
C SER A 152 -2.70 -0.83 -5.60
N MET A 153 -3.32 0.34 -5.42
CA MET A 153 -2.71 1.64 -5.71
C MET A 153 -1.51 1.92 -4.80
N PHE A 154 -1.63 1.62 -3.50
CA PHE A 154 -0.52 1.71 -2.56
C PHE A 154 0.67 0.86 -3.00
N VAL A 155 0.42 -0.42 -3.32
CA VAL A 155 1.47 -1.33 -3.81
C VAL A 155 2.09 -0.82 -5.10
N GLY A 156 1.26 -0.36 -6.06
CA GLY A 156 1.73 0.20 -7.33
C GLY A 156 2.61 1.43 -7.15
N ALA A 157 2.22 2.36 -6.26
CA ALA A 157 3.00 3.55 -5.95
C ALA A 157 4.36 3.20 -5.31
N HIS A 158 4.39 2.24 -4.39
CA HIS A 158 5.63 1.78 -3.76
C HIS A 158 6.56 1.08 -4.77
N VAL A 159 6.02 0.28 -5.69
CA VAL A 159 6.80 -0.33 -6.78
C VAL A 159 7.30 0.75 -7.74
N GLY A 160 6.47 1.72 -8.11
CA GLY A 160 6.85 2.84 -8.98
C GLY A 160 7.93 3.73 -8.39
N PHE A 161 8.04 3.80 -7.07
CA PHE A 161 9.07 4.59 -6.39
C PHE A 161 10.51 4.12 -6.68
N PHE A 162 10.70 2.86 -7.08
CA PHE A 162 12.01 2.31 -7.46
C PHE A 162 12.45 2.66 -8.89
N PHE A 163 11.61 3.40 -9.63
CA PHE A 163 11.86 3.83 -11.02
C PHE A 163 12.01 5.34 -11.16
#